data_2c6421f836ae0bfabe3504e6071f4a6d
#
_entry.id   2c6421f836ae0bfabe3504e6071f4a6d
#
_cell.length_a   1.000
_cell.length_b   1.000
_cell.length_c   1.000
_cell.angle_alpha   90.00
_cell.angle_beta   90.00
_cell.angle_gamma   90.00
#
_symmetry.space_group_name_H-M   'P 1'
#
loop_
_entity.id
_entity.type
_entity.pdbx_description
1 polymer ?
#
loop_
_entity_poly.entity_id
_entity_poly.type
_entity_poly.pdbx_seq_one_letter_code
_entity_poly.pdbx_strand_id
1 'polypeptide(L)'
;MASSVALTAAALLAAAVATVALGVYGGRLSRTTSDFLVASRTVGSRWNAAAISGEYLSAASFLGVAGLVAKYGADALWYPIGFTAGYLGLLMFVAAPLRRSGAYTVPDFTEFRLASPRLRTATMLFVVVICVLYLVPQYQGAGLTLNILLGLPFWIGPVAVAAIVIANVVGGGMRSVTFVQAFQYWLKLTAIAIPALTLLALFVADRPPLGGPLPPRVDEHTTVAIQTDVVVQVDVPDGVTVSGTLDGTPVHDARITSAGEYTLGAGTTVTLAAGAATPVVAGAPSTGDEWIGSGGGLGGAHPLYQVLSIIVATFLGTMGLPHVLVRFYTNPDGRAARRTALAVIALLSVFYAFPTLMGVFARLYVPQLLITGTADAAVLLMPQAAIAGMPGQLMAALAAAGAIAAFLATSSGLLVSVAGALATDVLRGRVRDFRTAALIGGALPLPLALAASTLELSRNVGLVFAVAASTLCPLLVLGIWWRGLTAAGAVCGLLAGGIASGAAAALTLVGGLDDTLLGGWPAVLAGYPAMFSVPLAFVVMIVASRITRAAIPADTSRVFARMHLPERLGMSVERVPGD
;
A
#
# COMPACT_ATOMS: atom_id res chain seq x y z
N MET A 1 -16.29 26.76 -8.86
CA MET A 1 -16.38 25.32 -9.14
C MET A 1 -15.88 24.93 -10.55
N ALA A 2 -16.39 25.47 -11.66
CA ALA A 2 -15.95 25.06 -13.00
C ALA A 2 -14.42 25.24 -13.25
N SER A 3 -13.82 26.33 -12.75
CA SER A 3 -12.38 26.60 -12.90
C SER A 3 -11.50 25.62 -12.11
N SER A 4 -11.93 25.20 -10.91
CA SER A 4 -11.19 24.25 -10.09
C SER A 4 -11.21 22.83 -10.68
N VAL A 5 -12.35 22.39 -11.20
CA VAL A 5 -12.50 21.11 -11.89
C VAL A 5 -11.64 21.06 -13.15
N ALA A 6 -11.64 22.14 -13.96
CA ALA A 6 -10.82 22.23 -15.16
C ALA A 6 -9.30 22.19 -14.84
N LEU A 7 -8.87 22.89 -13.79
CA LEU A 7 -7.47 22.91 -13.35
C LEU A 7 -7.03 21.52 -12.87
N THR A 8 -7.86 20.86 -12.07
CA THR A 8 -7.59 19.51 -11.57
C THR A 8 -7.55 18.50 -12.72
N ALA A 9 -8.50 18.56 -13.67
CA ALA A 9 -8.50 17.71 -14.84
C ALA A 9 -7.23 17.90 -15.70
N ALA A 10 -6.79 19.15 -15.88
CA ALA A 10 -5.56 19.47 -16.61
C ALA A 10 -4.31 18.90 -15.89
N ALA A 11 -4.24 18.99 -14.55
CA ALA A 11 -3.12 18.45 -13.78
C ALA A 11 -3.07 16.91 -13.83
N LEU A 12 -4.22 16.24 -13.72
CA LEU A 12 -4.34 14.78 -13.85
C LEU A 12 -3.91 14.31 -15.25
N LEU A 13 -4.39 15.01 -16.30
CA LEU A 13 -4.04 14.71 -17.69
C LEU A 13 -2.53 14.93 -17.94
N ALA A 14 -1.97 16.03 -17.43
CA ALA A 14 -0.55 16.32 -17.56
C ALA A 14 0.32 15.25 -16.90
N ALA A 15 -0.03 14.78 -15.70
CA ALA A 15 0.66 13.69 -15.01
C ALA A 15 0.57 12.36 -15.78
N ALA A 16 -0.61 12.05 -16.34
CA ALA A 16 -0.81 10.85 -17.16
C ALA A 16 0.00 10.92 -18.47
N VAL A 17 -0.06 12.04 -19.19
CA VAL A 17 0.69 12.26 -20.44
C VAL A 17 2.20 12.20 -20.19
N ALA A 18 2.71 12.85 -19.14
CA ALA A 18 4.13 12.78 -18.77
C ALA A 18 4.56 11.34 -18.47
N THR A 19 3.73 10.57 -17.75
CA THR A 19 3.97 9.15 -17.47
C THR A 19 4.06 8.33 -18.76
N VAL A 20 3.12 8.49 -19.67
CA VAL A 20 3.11 7.76 -20.96
C VAL A 20 4.29 8.18 -21.83
N ALA A 21 4.60 9.47 -21.92
CA ALA A 21 5.73 9.99 -22.71
C ALA A 21 7.07 9.43 -22.22
N LEU A 22 7.30 9.43 -20.90
CA LEU A 22 8.47 8.82 -20.28
C LEU A 22 8.51 7.31 -20.49
N GLY A 23 7.36 6.64 -20.43
CA GLY A 23 7.20 5.23 -20.71
C GLY A 23 7.63 4.87 -22.15
N VAL A 24 7.14 5.63 -23.14
CA VAL A 24 7.52 5.47 -24.56
C VAL A 24 9.01 5.74 -24.76
N TYR A 25 9.55 6.80 -24.15
CA TYR A 25 10.98 7.09 -24.21
C TYR A 25 11.83 5.94 -23.64
N GLY A 26 11.50 5.46 -22.44
CA GLY A 26 12.18 4.34 -21.80
C GLY A 26 12.05 3.03 -22.60
N GLY A 27 10.88 2.79 -23.21
CA GLY A 27 10.63 1.62 -24.07
C GLY A 27 11.54 1.55 -25.30
N ARG A 28 11.92 2.68 -25.87
CA ARG A 28 12.88 2.74 -26.99
C ARG A 28 14.28 2.24 -26.58
N LEU A 29 14.59 2.27 -25.30
CA LEU A 29 15.87 1.81 -24.74
C LEU A 29 15.85 0.32 -24.35
N SER A 30 14.68 -0.32 -24.32
CA SER A 30 14.49 -1.72 -23.90
C SER A 30 14.46 -2.64 -25.12
N ARG A 31 15.52 -3.44 -25.33
CA ARG A 31 15.69 -4.28 -26.54
C ARG A 31 15.83 -5.77 -26.22
N THR A 32 16.31 -6.12 -25.03
CA THR A 32 16.61 -7.50 -24.64
C THR A 32 15.66 -8.01 -23.57
N THR A 33 15.56 -9.35 -23.40
CA THR A 33 14.80 -9.97 -22.31
C THR A 33 15.31 -9.50 -20.93
N SER A 34 16.63 -9.32 -20.78
CA SER A 34 17.24 -8.78 -19.56
C SER A 34 16.83 -7.33 -19.27
N ASP A 35 16.64 -6.48 -20.31
CA ASP A 35 16.08 -5.13 -20.12
C ASP A 35 14.66 -5.18 -19.60
N PHE A 36 13.85 -6.12 -20.06
CA PHE A 36 12.46 -6.29 -19.65
C PHE A 36 12.31 -6.83 -18.23
N LEU A 37 13.18 -7.75 -17.79
CA LEU A 37 13.07 -8.41 -16.48
C LEU A 37 13.85 -7.70 -15.37
N VAL A 38 15.10 -7.27 -15.64
CA VAL A 38 16.02 -6.74 -14.62
C VAL A 38 16.78 -5.48 -15.04
N ALA A 39 16.32 -4.78 -16.09
CA ALA A 39 16.95 -3.56 -16.62
C ALA A 39 18.47 -3.76 -16.89
N SER A 40 18.86 -4.93 -17.41
CA SER A 40 20.24 -5.36 -17.70
C SER A 40 21.20 -5.19 -16.50
N ARG A 41 20.70 -5.09 -15.27
CA ARG A 41 21.46 -4.94 -14.02
C ARG A 41 22.40 -3.72 -14.00
N THR A 42 22.03 -2.65 -14.69
CA THR A 42 22.86 -1.45 -14.89
C THR A 42 22.35 -0.22 -14.13
N VAL A 43 21.27 -0.35 -13.36
CA VAL A 43 20.63 0.78 -12.67
C VAL A 43 21.47 1.22 -11.48
N GLY A 44 21.95 2.46 -11.49
CA GLY A 44 22.72 3.05 -10.39
C GLY A 44 21.87 3.21 -9.12
N SER A 45 22.51 3.08 -7.94
CA SER A 45 21.82 3.03 -6.65
C SER A 45 20.89 4.23 -6.38
N ARG A 46 21.24 5.45 -6.79
CA ARG A 46 20.42 6.65 -6.58
C ARG A 46 19.12 6.61 -7.39
N TRP A 47 19.23 6.27 -8.68
CA TRP A 47 18.07 6.11 -9.57
C TRP A 47 17.18 4.97 -9.15
N ASN A 48 17.79 3.85 -8.75
CA ASN A 48 17.04 2.69 -8.28
C ASN A 48 16.33 2.99 -6.96
N ALA A 49 16.96 3.74 -6.05
CA ALA A 49 16.31 4.17 -4.81
C ALA A 49 15.10 5.07 -5.06
N ALA A 50 15.21 6.06 -5.96
CA ALA A 50 14.07 6.89 -6.34
C ALA A 50 12.96 6.06 -7.00
N ALA A 51 13.30 5.11 -7.89
CA ALA A 51 12.33 4.23 -8.52
C ALA A 51 11.62 3.30 -7.51
N ILE A 52 12.38 2.69 -6.60
CA ILE A 52 11.82 1.85 -5.51
C ILE A 52 10.91 2.68 -4.61
N SER A 53 11.35 3.87 -4.18
CA SER A 53 10.51 4.77 -3.36
C SER A 53 9.28 5.22 -4.13
N GLY A 54 9.41 5.49 -5.43
CA GLY A 54 8.29 5.77 -6.32
C GLY A 54 7.29 4.63 -6.41
N GLU A 55 7.74 3.41 -6.50
CA GLU A 55 6.91 2.21 -6.56
C GLU A 55 6.27 1.87 -5.21
N TYR A 56 7.03 1.96 -4.14
CA TYR A 56 6.60 1.58 -2.79
C TYR A 56 5.54 2.50 -2.21
N LEU A 57 5.67 3.82 -2.45
CA LEU A 57 4.72 4.83 -1.99
C LEU A 57 3.42 4.75 -2.79
N SER A 58 2.53 3.91 -2.32
CA SER A 58 1.24 3.53 -2.93
C SER A 58 0.11 4.52 -2.63
N ALA A 59 -1.10 4.19 -3.09
CA ALA A 59 -2.34 4.87 -2.69
C ALA A 59 -2.48 4.99 -1.16
N ALA A 60 -2.24 3.90 -0.43
CA ALA A 60 -2.29 3.90 1.02
C ALA A 60 -1.24 4.83 1.64
N SER A 61 -0.03 4.91 1.07
CA SER A 61 1.01 5.81 1.55
C SER A 61 0.71 7.28 1.28
N PHE A 62 0.11 7.59 0.13
CA PHE A 62 -0.16 8.97 -0.28
C PHE A 62 -1.45 9.52 0.31
N LEU A 63 -2.53 8.75 0.27
CA LEU A 63 -3.86 9.14 0.76
C LEU A 63 -4.16 8.54 2.13
N GLY A 64 -4.00 7.23 2.26
CA GLY A 64 -4.49 6.47 3.40
C GLY A 64 -3.78 6.80 4.72
N VAL A 65 -2.47 7.05 4.72
CA VAL A 65 -1.76 7.44 5.97
C VAL A 65 -2.34 8.73 6.54
N ALA A 66 -2.63 9.73 5.71
CA ALA A 66 -3.23 10.98 6.16
C ALA A 66 -4.65 10.75 6.73
N GLY A 67 -5.47 9.92 6.07
CA GLY A 67 -6.79 9.55 6.54
C GLY A 67 -6.76 8.83 7.89
N LEU A 68 -5.85 7.85 8.04
CA LEU A 68 -5.67 7.15 9.31
C LEU A 68 -5.20 8.08 10.44
N VAL A 69 -4.23 8.97 10.17
CA VAL A 69 -3.76 9.93 11.17
C VAL A 69 -4.89 10.88 11.57
N ALA A 70 -5.68 11.39 10.62
CA ALA A 70 -6.82 12.23 10.92
C ALA A 70 -7.81 11.56 11.88
N LYS A 71 -8.11 10.26 11.66
CA LYS A 71 -9.04 9.48 12.49
C LYS A 71 -8.44 9.03 13.82
N TYR A 72 -7.29 8.34 13.77
CA TYR A 72 -6.76 7.56 14.89
C TYR A 72 -5.51 8.18 15.54
N GLY A 73 -5.04 9.32 15.06
CA GLY A 73 -3.94 10.08 15.65
C GLY A 73 -2.62 9.31 15.76
N ALA A 74 -2.07 9.29 16.98
CA ALA A 74 -0.74 8.75 17.25
C ALA A 74 -0.61 7.25 16.89
N ASP A 75 -1.64 6.45 17.10
CA ASP A 75 -1.59 5.01 16.81
C ASP A 75 -1.54 4.69 15.30
N ALA A 76 -2.03 5.60 14.46
CA ALA A 76 -1.90 5.46 13.00
C ALA A 76 -0.44 5.56 12.50
N LEU A 77 0.46 6.16 13.28
CA LEU A 77 1.88 6.31 12.92
C LEU A 77 2.61 4.96 12.82
N TRP A 78 2.08 3.90 13.43
CA TRP A 78 2.67 2.57 13.30
C TRP A 78 2.69 2.05 11.85
N TYR A 79 1.81 2.51 10.97
CA TYR A 79 1.85 2.20 9.54
C TYR A 79 3.10 2.75 8.84
N PRO A 80 3.32 4.09 8.78
CA PRO A 80 4.49 4.64 8.11
C PRO A 80 5.82 4.25 8.80
N ILE A 81 5.82 4.08 10.13
CA ILE A 81 6.98 3.58 10.88
C ILE A 81 7.30 2.14 10.45
N GLY A 82 6.32 1.24 10.45
CA GLY A 82 6.52 -0.15 10.06
C GLY A 82 6.92 -0.30 8.60
N PHE A 83 6.32 0.46 7.69
CA PHE A 83 6.68 0.49 6.28
C PHE A 83 8.15 0.91 6.07
N THR A 84 8.61 1.94 6.76
CA THR A 84 10.01 2.42 6.65
C THR A 84 10.97 1.46 7.35
N ALA A 85 10.64 1.00 8.54
CA ALA A 85 11.46 0.07 9.32
C ALA A 85 11.64 -1.28 8.61
N GLY A 86 10.65 -1.73 7.82
CA GLY A 86 10.77 -2.94 7.02
C GLY A 86 11.92 -2.91 6.01
N TYR A 87 12.29 -1.72 5.51
CA TYR A 87 13.48 -1.56 4.66
C TYR A 87 14.79 -1.73 5.44
N LEU A 88 14.81 -1.50 6.75
CA LEU A 88 15.97 -1.86 7.57
C LEU A 88 16.14 -3.39 7.60
N GLY A 89 15.06 -4.14 7.74
CA GLY A 89 15.07 -5.59 7.59
C GLY A 89 15.56 -6.05 6.22
N LEU A 90 15.08 -5.44 5.14
CA LEU A 90 15.56 -5.69 3.78
C LEU A 90 17.06 -5.40 3.63
N LEU A 91 17.53 -4.26 4.15
CA LEU A 91 18.94 -3.86 4.12
C LEU A 91 19.84 -4.89 4.80
N MET A 92 19.43 -5.34 5.99
CA MET A 92 20.23 -6.22 6.83
C MET A 92 20.21 -7.67 6.33
N PHE A 93 19.04 -8.19 5.95
CA PHE A 93 18.85 -9.63 5.80
C PHE A 93 18.64 -10.08 4.35
N VAL A 94 18.16 -9.24 3.43
CA VAL A 94 17.66 -9.70 2.14
C VAL A 94 18.42 -9.11 0.95
N ALA A 95 18.64 -7.81 0.89
CA ALA A 95 19.06 -7.08 -0.30
C ALA A 95 20.33 -7.65 -0.96
N ALA A 96 21.41 -7.82 -0.21
CA ALA A 96 22.68 -8.28 -0.76
C ALA A 96 22.70 -9.78 -1.08
N PRO A 97 22.24 -10.70 -0.20
CA PRO A 97 22.16 -12.12 -0.54
C PRO A 97 21.26 -12.39 -1.74
N LEU A 98 20.11 -11.71 -1.81
CA LEU A 98 19.17 -11.85 -2.91
C LEU A 98 19.79 -11.43 -4.24
N ARG A 99 20.49 -10.29 -4.29
CA ARG A 99 21.20 -9.85 -5.49
C ARG A 99 22.29 -10.84 -5.90
N ARG A 100 23.07 -11.37 -4.95
CA ARG A 100 24.16 -12.32 -5.20
C ARG A 100 23.68 -13.68 -5.67
N SER A 101 22.44 -14.07 -5.42
CA SER A 101 21.87 -15.32 -5.95
C SER A 101 21.92 -15.38 -7.47
N GLY A 102 21.88 -14.22 -8.14
CA GLY A 102 21.82 -14.12 -9.60
C GLY A 102 20.44 -14.38 -10.18
N ALA A 103 19.41 -14.59 -9.35
CA ALA A 103 18.05 -14.80 -9.78
C ALA A 103 17.45 -13.58 -10.51
N TYR A 104 16.37 -13.80 -11.25
CA TYR A 104 15.58 -12.77 -11.93
C TYR A 104 14.25 -12.48 -11.22
N THR A 105 13.69 -13.49 -10.57
CA THR A 105 12.41 -13.42 -9.86
C THR A 105 12.53 -14.12 -8.50
N VAL A 106 11.53 -13.92 -7.61
CA VAL A 106 11.48 -14.63 -6.32
C VAL A 106 11.27 -16.14 -6.51
N PRO A 107 10.42 -16.62 -7.42
CA PRO A 107 10.34 -18.06 -7.75
C PRO A 107 11.67 -18.65 -8.23
N ASP A 108 12.41 -17.94 -9.09
CA ASP A 108 13.73 -18.35 -9.56
C ASP A 108 14.74 -18.46 -8.39
N PHE A 109 14.70 -17.52 -7.44
CA PHE A 109 15.50 -17.59 -6.22
C PHE A 109 15.19 -18.86 -5.40
N THR A 110 13.92 -19.24 -5.27
CA THR A 110 13.53 -20.41 -4.47
C THR A 110 13.98 -21.71 -5.12
N GLU A 111 13.91 -21.83 -6.43
CA GLU A 111 14.46 -22.96 -7.17
C GLU A 111 15.99 -23.02 -7.08
N PHE A 112 16.68 -21.88 -7.26
CA PHE A 112 18.13 -21.78 -7.06
C PHE A 112 18.55 -22.26 -5.67
N ARG A 113 17.75 -21.95 -4.61
CA ARG A 113 18.08 -22.28 -3.22
C ARG A 113 17.77 -23.74 -2.86
N LEU A 114 16.69 -24.30 -3.36
CA LEU A 114 16.14 -25.59 -2.91
C LEU A 114 15.98 -26.63 -4.01
N ALA A 115 16.43 -26.34 -5.22
CA ALA A 115 16.42 -27.25 -6.38
C ALA A 115 15.05 -27.93 -6.61
N SER A 116 13.94 -27.19 -6.45
CA SER A 116 12.58 -27.72 -6.52
C SER A 116 11.68 -26.93 -7.47
N PRO A 117 11.32 -27.48 -8.65
CA PRO A 117 10.33 -26.87 -9.55
C PRO A 117 8.94 -26.71 -8.93
N ARG A 118 8.53 -27.63 -8.05
CA ARG A 118 7.24 -27.54 -7.34
C ARG A 118 7.20 -26.31 -6.43
N LEU A 119 8.28 -26.04 -5.70
CA LEU A 119 8.40 -24.85 -4.86
C LEU A 119 8.41 -23.58 -5.69
N ARG A 120 9.10 -23.57 -6.84
CA ARG A 120 9.08 -22.47 -7.81
C ARG A 120 7.64 -22.13 -8.21
N THR A 121 6.85 -23.12 -8.61
CA THR A 121 5.43 -22.92 -8.98
C THR A 121 4.59 -22.41 -7.80
N ALA A 122 4.76 -22.98 -6.60
CA ALA A 122 4.06 -22.49 -5.42
C ALA A 122 4.42 -21.04 -5.09
N THR A 123 5.70 -20.68 -5.14
CA THR A 123 6.17 -19.32 -4.92
C THR A 123 5.61 -18.35 -5.97
N MET A 124 5.59 -18.76 -7.24
CA MET A 124 5.01 -17.98 -8.34
C MET A 124 3.52 -17.67 -8.07
N LEU A 125 2.75 -18.65 -7.61
CA LEU A 125 1.35 -18.46 -7.28
C LEU A 125 1.18 -17.37 -6.18
N PHE A 126 1.97 -17.44 -5.09
CA PHE A 126 1.92 -16.43 -4.03
C PHE A 126 2.38 -15.05 -4.52
N VAL A 127 3.39 -14.96 -5.38
CA VAL A 127 3.81 -13.71 -6.02
C VAL A 127 2.66 -13.08 -6.80
N VAL A 128 1.96 -13.86 -7.62
CA VAL A 128 0.82 -13.39 -8.42
C VAL A 128 -0.33 -12.96 -7.51
N VAL A 129 -0.70 -13.77 -6.53
CA VAL A 129 -1.80 -13.46 -5.58
C VAL A 129 -1.51 -12.16 -4.81
N ILE A 130 -0.32 -12.02 -4.22
CA ILE A 130 0.05 -10.82 -3.47
C ILE A 130 0.01 -9.57 -4.37
N CYS A 131 0.58 -9.65 -5.57
CA CYS A 131 0.60 -8.50 -6.48
C CYS A 131 -0.78 -8.14 -7.01
N VAL A 132 -1.64 -9.12 -7.32
CA VAL A 132 -3.02 -8.89 -7.75
C VAL A 132 -3.83 -8.24 -6.62
N LEU A 133 -3.75 -8.79 -5.40
CA LEU A 133 -4.43 -8.19 -4.24
C LEU A 133 -3.94 -6.77 -3.96
N TYR A 134 -2.65 -6.47 -4.19
CA TYR A 134 -2.11 -5.12 -3.97
C TYR A 134 -2.47 -4.14 -5.11
N LEU A 135 -2.75 -4.63 -6.32
CA LEU A 135 -3.27 -3.80 -7.43
C LEU A 135 -4.68 -3.27 -7.15
N VAL A 136 -5.50 -4.03 -6.41
CA VAL A 136 -6.88 -3.64 -6.08
C VAL A 136 -6.95 -2.25 -5.43
N PRO A 137 -6.30 -1.95 -4.28
CA PRO A 137 -6.37 -0.63 -3.66
C PRO A 137 -5.75 0.49 -4.53
N GLN A 138 -4.84 0.18 -5.46
CA GLN A 138 -4.33 1.20 -6.38
C GLN A 138 -5.41 1.63 -7.39
N TYR A 139 -6.17 0.67 -7.91
CA TYR A 139 -7.28 0.94 -8.82
C TYR A 139 -8.45 1.63 -8.10
N GLN A 140 -8.76 1.21 -6.87
CA GLN A 140 -9.75 1.88 -6.01
C GLN A 140 -9.40 3.34 -5.74
N GLY A 141 -8.14 3.62 -5.37
CA GLY A 141 -7.66 4.99 -5.11
C GLY A 141 -7.85 5.91 -6.32
N ALA A 142 -7.65 5.38 -7.53
CA ALA A 142 -7.91 6.13 -8.76
C ALA A 142 -9.41 6.41 -8.96
N GLY A 143 -10.27 5.42 -8.69
CA GLY A 143 -11.72 5.59 -8.72
C GLY A 143 -12.19 6.67 -7.75
N LEU A 144 -11.75 6.58 -6.50
CA LEU A 144 -12.03 7.55 -5.45
C LEU A 144 -11.58 8.97 -5.84
N THR A 145 -10.35 9.09 -6.35
CA THR A 145 -9.79 10.40 -6.72
C THR A 145 -10.58 11.07 -7.84
N LEU A 146 -10.90 10.35 -8.92
CA LEU A 146 -11.67 10.91 -10.04
C LEU A 146 -13.13 11.18 -9.66
N ASN A 147 -13.72 10.35 -8.82
CA ASN A 147 -15.08 10.57 -8.34
C ASN A 147 -15.18 11.83 -7.47
N ILE A 148 -14.29 12.00 -6.47
CA ILE A 148 -14.32 13.14 -5.54
C ILE A 148 -13.99 14.46 -6.25
N LEU A 149 -12.97 14.47 -7.13
CA LEU A 149 -12.47 15.71 -7.70
C LEU A 149 -13.20 16.15 -8.98
N LEU A 150 -13.68 15.21 -9.77
CA LEU A 150 -14.29 15.47 -11.07
C LEU A 150 -15.77 15.05 -11.15
N GLY A 151 -16.32 14.41 -10.11
CA GLY A 151 -17.69 13.88 -10.13
C GLY A 151 -17.90 12.73 -11.13
N LEU A 152 -16.82 12.09 -11.59
CA LEU A 152 -16.92 11.00 -12.56
C LEU A 152 -17.37 9.70 -11.90
N PRO A 153 -18.05 8.80 -12.62
CA PRO A 153 -18.37 7.46 -12.15
C PRO A 153 -17.10 6.72 -11.67
N PHE A 154 -17.18 6.05 -10.51
CA PHE A 154 -16.05 5.38 -9.86
C PHE A 154 -15.24 4.46 -10.79
N TRP A 155 -15.90 3.70 -11.65
CA TRP A 155 -15.27 2.71 -12.54
C TRP A 155 -14.28 3.30 -13.55
N ILE A 156 -14.39 4.61 -13.86
CA ILE A 156 -13.52 5.27 -14.85
C ILE A 156 -12.07 5.28 -14.36
N GLY A 157 -11.84 5.55 -13.07
CA GLY A 157 -10.50 5.60 -12.50
C GLY A 157 -9.74 4.28 -12.60
N PRO A 158 -10.29 3.16 -12.11
CA PRO A 158 -9.70 1.84 -12.25
C PRO A 158 -9.33 1.47 -13.69
N VAL A 159 -10.27 1.68 -14.62
CA VAL A 159 -10.06 1.36 -16.05
C VAL A 159 -8.97 2.24 -16.68
N ALA A 160 -8.98 3.53 -16.40
CA ALA A 160 -7.97 4.46 -16.94
C ALA A 160 -6.56 4.13 -16.42
N VAL A 161 -6.40 3.90 -15.11
CA VAL A 161 -5.10 3.53 -14.53
C VAL A 161 -4.65 2.18 -15.05
N ALA A 162 -5.52 1.17 -15.12
CA ALA A 162 -5.18 -0.14 -15.69
C ALA A 162 -4.67 -0.01 -17.13
N ALA A 163 -5.37 0.75 -17.98
CA ALA A 163 -4.98 0.94 -19.38
C ALA A 163 -3.59 1.60 -19.51
N ILE A 164 -3.32 2.67 -18.75
CA ILE A 164 -2.03 3.37 -18.77
C ILE A 164 -0.90 2.46 -18.27
N VAL A 165 -1.13 1.75 -17.16
CA VAL A 165 -0.14 0.85 -16.57
C VAL A 165 0.19 -0.32 -17.50
N ILE A 166 -0.82 -0.95 -18.07
CA ILE A 166 -0.63 -2.03 -19.06
C ILE A 166 0.16 -1.52 -20.26
N ALA A 167 -0.21 -0.35 -20.81
CA ALA A 167 0.50 0.23 -21.96
C ALA A 167 1.98 0.49 -21.65
N ASN A 168 2.30 1.05 -20.47
CA ASN A 168 3.67 1.31 -20.05
C ASN A 168 4.50 0.02 -19.87
N VAL A 169 3.92 -0.99 -19.21
CA VAL A 169 4.63 -2.25 -18.94
C VAL A 169 4.82 -3.08 -20.22
N VAL A 170 3.79 -3.16 -21.06
CA VAL A 170 3.86 -3.83 -22.37
C VAL A 170 4.87 -3.14 -23.30
N GLY A 171 4.96 -1.80 -23.21
CA GLY A 171 5.84 -0.99 -24.08
C GLY A 171 7.32 -1.11 -23.76
N GLY A 172 7.72 -1.24 -22.46
CA GLY A 172 9.13 -1.09 -22.12
C GLY A 172 9.69 -1.94 -20.96
N GLY A 173 8.85 -2.73 -20.28
CA GLY A 173 9.27 -3.58 -19.17
C GLY A 173 9.96 -2.83 -18.02
N MET A 174 10.82 -3.53 -17.26
CA MET A 174 11.49 -3.03 -16.05
C MET A 174 12.32 -1.76 -16.30
N ARG A 175 13.05 -1.69 -17.41
CA ARG A 175 13.94 -0.54 -17.70
C ARG A 175 13.14 0.75 -17.89
N SER A 176 12.07 0.70 -18.68
CA SER A 176 11.18 1.84 -18.90
C SER A 176 10.49 2.26 -17.60
N VAL A 177 9.92 1.30 -16.89
CA VAL A 177 9.20 1.53 -15.63
C VAL A 177 10.10 2.17 -14.57
N THR A 178 11.40 1.82 -14.52
CA THR A 178 12.36 2.43 -13.59
C THR A 178 12.48 3.94 -13.77
N PHE A 179 12.55 4.44 -15.01
CA PHE A 179 12.63 5.88 -15.27
C PHE A 179 11.33 6.59 -14.91
N VAL A 180 10.20 6.00 -15.30
CA VAL A 180 8.87 6.54 -14.98
C VAL A 180 8.66 6.65 -13.47
N GLN A 181 8.99 5.61 -12.71
CA GLN A 181 8.78 5.59 -11.26
C GLN A 181 9.72 6.54 -10.51
N ALA A 182 10.96 6.71 -10.96
CA ALA A 182 11.87 7.69 -10.39
C ALA A 182 11.33 9.13 -10.56
N PHE A 183 10.79 9.45 -11.74
CA PHE A 183 10.07 10.73 -11.96
C PHE A 183 8.84 10.85 -11.06
N GLN A 184 8.02 9.82 -10.99
CA GLN A 184 6.80 9.80 -10.19
C GLN A 184 7.08 9.93 -8.69
N TYR A 185 8.23 9.48 -8.19
CA TYR A 185 8.64 9.73 -6.80
C TYR A 185 8.75 11.24 -6.52
N TRP A 186 9.49 11.96 -7.36
CA TRP A 186 9.69 13.39 -7.17
C TRP A 186 8.38 14.18 -7.35
N LEU A 187 7.54 13.79 -8.31
CA LEU A 187 6.22 14.37 -8.48
C LEU A 187 5.35 14.20 -7.24
N LYS A 188 5.28 12.98 -6.67
CA LYS A 188 4.54 12.69 -5.45
C LYS A 188 5.05 13.48 -4.24
N LEU A 189 6.37 13.49 -4.06
CA LEU A 189 6.99 14.21 -2.96
C LEU A 189 6.67 15.70 -3.05
N THR A 190 6.83 16.31 -4.21
CA THR A 190 6.52 17.74 -4.43
C THR A 190 5.03 18.00 -4.23
N ALA A 191 4.17 17.13 -4.74
CA ALA A 191 2.73 17.26 -4.69
C ALA A 191 2.13 17.22 -3.28
N ILE A 192 2.76 16.49 -2.36
CA ILE A 192 2.32 16.45 -0.96
C ILE A 192 3.09 17.44 -0.07
N ALA A 193 4.39 17.69 -0.36
CA ALA A 193 5.21 18.56 0.45
C ALA A 193 4.80 20.04 0.35
N ILE A 194 4.45 20.52 -0.84
CA ILE A 194 4.05 21.93 -1.02
C ILE A 194 2.79 22.25 -0.20
N PRO A 195 1.66 21.53 -0.33
CA PRO A 195 0.50 21.77 0.52
C PRO A 195 0.80 21.60 2.01
N ALA A 196 1.50 20.52 2.39
CA ALA A 196 1.82 20.26 3.79
C ALA A 196 2.66 21.38 4.43
N LEU A 197 3.70 21.88 3.74
CA LEU A 197 4.53 22.97 4.25
C LEU A 197 3.77 24.30 4.29
N THR A 198 2.90 24.56 3.33
CA THR A 198 2.05 25.76 3.36
C THR A 198 1.09 25.72 4.54
N LEU A 199 0.44 24.58 4.76
CA LEU A 199 -0.46 24.41 5.90
C LEU A 199 0.29 24.43 7.23
N LEU A 200 1.52 23.91 7.27
CA LEU A 200 2.38 24.02 8.44
C LEU A 200 2.69 25.50 8.76
N ALA A 201 2.95 26.32 7.75
CA ALA A 201 3.18 27.74 7.95
C ALA A 201 1.93 28.47 8.52
N LEU A 202 0.74 28.14 8.01
CA LEU A 202 -0.54 28.63 8.57
C LEU A 202 -0.74 28.15 10.00
N PHE A 203 -0.55 26.87 10.25
CA PHE A 203 -0.67 26.29 11.59
C PHE A 203 0.26 26.96 12.61
N VAL A 204 1.51 27.22 12.23
CA VAL A 204 2.47 27.92 13.11
C VAL A 204 2.08 29.37 13.37
N ALA A 205 1.40 30.04 12.42
CA ALA A 205 0.88 31.39 12.58
C ALA A 205 -0.34 31.41 13.53
N ASP A 206 -1.29 30.51 13.33
CA ASP A 206 -2.58 30.49 14.03
C ASP A 206 -2.52 29.74 15.38
N ARG A 207 -1.60 28.77 15.49
CA ARG A 207 -1.38 27.90 16.66
C ARG A 207 -2.66 27.31 17.27
N PRO A 208 -3.53 26.70 16.49
CA PRO A 208 -4.72 26.06 17.04
C PRO A 208 -4.30 24.89 17.97
N PRO A 209 -5.05 24.64 19.05
CA PRO A 209 -4.76 23.54 19.94
C PRO A 209 -5.01 22.20 19.23
N LEU A 210 -4.04 21.28 19.29
CA LEU A 210 -4.20 19.91 18.80
C LEU A 210 -4.85 18.99 19.81
N GLY A 211 -4.56 19.21 21.10
CA GLY A 211 -5.13 18.50 22.23
C GLY A 211 -6.32 19.25 22.81
N GLY A 212 -6.97 18.59 23.77
CA GLY A 212 -8.08 19.14 24.56
C GLY A 212 -9.19 18.12 24.77
N PRO A 213 -10.04 18.36 25.76
CA PRO A 213 -11.11 17.43 26.15
C PRO A 213 -12.33 17.47 25.23
N LEU A 214 -12.32 18.29 24.19
CA LEU A 214 -13.46 18.46 23.28
C LEU A 214 -13.17 17.86 21.90
N PRO A 215 -14.23 17.36 21.21
CA PRO A 215 -14.12 16.94 19.81
C PRO A 215 -13.88 18.15 18.90
N PRO A 216 -13.31 17.93 17.69
CA PRO A 216 -13.17 18.99 16.69
C PRO A 216 -14.54 19.54 16.26
N ARG A 217 -14.57 20.79 15.81
CA ARG A 217 -15.80 21.47 15.41
C ARG A 217 -15.71 21.90 13.95
N VAL A 218 -16.86 21.99 13.29
CA VAL A 218 -16.94 22.59 11.95
C VAL A 218 -17.14 24.09 12.06
N ASP A 219 -16.39 24.88 11.29
CA ASP A 219 -16.47 26.35 11.29
C ASP A 219 -17.73 26.86 10.57
N GLU A 220 -18.14 26.16 9.51
CA GLU A 220 -19.28 26.52 8.68
C GLU A 220 -20.32 25.41 8.63
N HIS A 221 -21.53 25.76 8.21
CA HIS A 221 -22.59 24.79 7.95
C HIS A 221 -22.13 23.77 6.90
N THR A 222 -22.00 22.51 7.29
CA THR A 222 -21.38 21.46 6.48
C THR A 222 -22.32 20.28 6.32
N THR A 223 -22.46 19.81 5.09
CA THR A 223 -23.28 18.63 4.75
C THR A 223 -22.38 17.53 4.20
N VAL A 224 -22.50 16.33 4.76
CA VAL A 224 -21.72 15.16 4.38
C VAL A 224 -22.63 14.00 3.99
N ALA A 225 -22.38 13.41 2.83
CA ALA A 225 -23.09 12.21 2.39
C ALA A 225 -22.33 10.95 2.82
N ILE A 226 -23.01 10.05 3.50
CA ILE A 226 -22.50 8.75 3.93
C ILE A 226 -22.62 7.78 2.76
N GLN A 227 -21.50 7.23 2.30
CA GLN A 227 -21.47 6.36 1.14
C GLN A 227 -21.61 4.87 1.47
N THR A 228 -21.25 4.48 2.68
CA THR A 228 -21.33 3.11 3.22
C THR A 228 -21.92 3.15 4.60
N ASP A 229 -22.58 2.06 5.01
CA ASP A 229 -23.06 1.94 6.38
C ASP A 229 -21.92 2.17 7.37
N VAL A 230 -22.16 3.00 8.36
CA VAL A 230 -21.16 3.37 9.37
C VAL A 230 -21.81 3.59 10.73
N VAL A 231 -21.16 3.11 11.78
CA VAL A 231 -21.52 3.44 13.16
C VAL A 231 -20.71 4.65 13.58
N VAL A 232 -21.39 5.71 14.02
CA VAL A 232 -20.77 6.94 14.49
C VAL A 232 -21.04 7.16 15.97
N GLN A 233 -20.03 7.63 16.68
CA GLN A 233 -20.14 8.10 18.06
C GLN A 233 -20.42 9.59 18.05
N VAL A 234 -21.51 10.00 18.67
CA VAL A 234 -21.91 11.40 18.89
C VAL A 234 -21.75 11.73 20.36
N ASP A 235 -20.74 12.51 20.72
CA ASP A 235 -20.51 12.92 22.12
C ASP A 235 -21.25 14.20 22.47
N VAL A 236 -21.35 15.12 21.51
CA VAL A 236 -22.06 16.39 21.63
C VAL A 236 -23.12 16.47 20.53
N PRO A 237 -24.38 16.18 20.80
CA PRO A 237 -25.42 16.05 19.77
C PRO A 237 -25.89 17.39 19.19
N ASP A 238 -25.51 18.53 19.79
CA ASP A 238 -26.02 19.84 19.38
C ASP A 238 -25.55 20.22 17.97
N GLY A 239 -26.51 20.59 17.12
CA GLY A 239 -26.26 21.01 15.74
C GLY A 239 -26.09 19.87 14.74
N VAL A 240 -26.35 18.62 15.09
CA VAL A 240 -26.28 17.46 14.19
C VAL A 240 -27.68 17.07 13.72
N THR A 241 -27.87 17.05 12.39
CA THR A 241 -29.14 16.66 11.74
C THR A 241 -28.88 15.58 10.70
N VAL A 242 -29.77 14.59 10.61
CA VAL A 242 -29.63 13.41 9.76
C VAL A 242 -30.85 13.25 8.86
N SER A 243 -30.61 13.04 7.57
CA SER A 243 -31.64 12.69 6.57
C SER A 243 -31.22 11.43 5.82
N GLY A 244 -31.99 10.38 5.86
CA GLY A 244 -31.70 9.08 5.27
C GLY A 244 -32.06 7.93 6.20
N THR A 245 -31.15 7.00 6.44
CA THR A 245 -31.37 5.86 7.34
C THR A 245 -30.57 6.04 8.63
N LEU A 246 -31.28 6.11 9.76
CA LEU A 246 -30.73 6.21 11.11
C LEU A 246 -31.20 5.00 11.93
N ASP A 247 -30.29 4.20 12.45
CA ASP A 247 -30.58 2.96 13.21
C ASP A 247 -31.60 2.04 12.50
N GLY A 248 -31.42 1.90 11.17
CA GLY A 248 -32.31 1.07 10.33
C GLY A 248 -33.66 1.70 10.00
N THR A 249 -33.98 2.90 10.51
CA THR A 249 -35.23 3.61 10.24
C THR A 249 -35.01 4.79 9.28
N PRO A 250 -35.87 4.97 8.25
CA PRO A 250 -35.79 6.15 7.40
C PRO A 250 -36.22 7.41 8.18
N VAL A 251 -35.38 8.45 8.14
CA VAL A 251 -35.60 9.74 8.79
C VAL A 251 -35.43 10.90 7.84
N HIS A 252 -36.08 12.03 8.08
CA HIS A 252 -35.92 13.27 7.34
C HIS A 252 -35.70 14.41 8.32
N ASP A 253 -34.59 15.11 8.20
CA ASP A 253 -34.17 16.23 9.07
C ASP A 253 -34.27 15.91 10.55
N ALA A 254 -33.99 14.67 10.94
CA ALA A 254 -34.00 14.24 12.32
C ALA A 254 -32.82 14.83 13.08
N ARG A 255 -33.07 15.57 14.15
CA ARG A 255 -32.04 16.07 15.06
C ARG A 255 -31.61 14.98 16.02
N ILE A 256 -30.28 14.79 16.11
CA ILE A 256 -29.71 13.96 17.18
C ILE A 256 -29.80 14.76 18.48
N THR A 257 -30.42 14.20 19.50
CA THR A 257 -30.74 14.88 20.80
C THR A 257 -30.00 14.29 21.99
N SER A 258 -29.36 13.14 21.84
CA SER A 258 -28.60 12.47 22.90
C SER A 258 -27.23 12.05 22.43
N ALA A 259 -26.25 11.98 23.34
CA ALA A 259 -24.99 11.36 23.10
C ALA A 259 -25.13 9.83 23.00
N GLY A 260 -24.40 9.18 22.12
CA GLY A 260 -24.44 7.74 21.89
C GLY A 260 -23.93 7.30 20.55
N GLU A 261 -24.01 6.01 20.29
CA GLU A 261 -23.69 5.42 18.98
C GLU A 261 -24.93 5.37 18.10
N TYR A 262 -24.76 5.71 16.84
CA TYR A 262 -25.80 5.73 15.83
C TYR A 262 -25.34 5.04 14.55
N THR A 263 -26.16 4.17 14.00
CA THR A 263 -25.88 3.53 12.70
C THR A 263 -26.46 4.37 11.57
N LEU A 264 -25.59 4.88 10.71
CA LEU A 264 -25.96 5.64 9.52
C LEU A 264 -25.88 4.72 8.29
N GLY A 265 -27.00 4.55 7.60
CA GLY A 265 -27.04 3.76 6.37
C GLY A 265 -26.44 4.50 5.17
N ALA A 266 -26.02 3.74 4.16
CA ALA A 266 -25.55 4.30 2.89
C ALA A 266 -26.62 5.21 2.24
N GLY A 267 -26.17 6.34 1.68
CA GLY A 267 -27.06 7.36 1.12
C GLY A 267 -27.59 8.37 2.14
N THR A 268 -27.30 8.19 3.43
CA THR A 268 -27.67 9.14 4.49
C THR A 268 -26.85 10.42 4.36
N THR A 269 -27.50 11.55 4.61
CA THR A 269 -26.88 12.87 4.65
C THR A 269 -26.83 13.37 6.08
N VAL A 270 -25.65 13.72 6.56
CA VAL A 270 -25.43 14.35 7.87
C VAL A 270 -25.16 15.82 7.68
N THR A 271 -25.91 16.66 8.32
CA THR A 271 -25.78 18.11 8.31
C THR A 271 -25.29 18.59 9.67
N LEU A 272 -24.17 19.29 9.68
CA LEU A 272 -23.55 19.90 10.86
C LEU A 272 -23.74 21.41 10.80
N ALA A 273 -24.35 21.99 11.84
CA ALA A 273 -24.46 23.43 11.97
C ALA A 273 -23.07 24.06 12.22
N ALA A 274 -22.90 25.34 11.86
CA ALA A 274 -21.67 26.07 12.18
C ALA A 274 -21.39 26.03 13.70
N GLY A 275 -20.18 25.68 14.08
CA GLY A 275 -19.76 25.47 15.47
C GLY A 275 -20.17 24.13 16.09
N ALA A 276 -20.87 23.25 15.37
CA ALA A 276 -21.24 21.92 15.86
C ALA A 276 -19.99 21.04 16.04
N ALA A 277 -20.01 20.22 17.09
CA ALA A 277 -18.99 19.19 17.28
C ALA A 277 -19.15 18.09 16.22
N THR A 278 -18.04 17.63 15.70
CA THR A 278 -18.03 16.58 14.66
C THR A 278 -18.11 15.21 15.34
N PRO A 279 -19.13 14.39 15.02
CA PRO A 279 -19.10 12.97 15.38
C PRO A 279 -17.90 12.25 14.81
N VAL A 280 -17.53 11.12 15.38
CA VAL A 280 -16.45 10.27 14.86
C VAL A 280 -16.96 8.87 14.57
N VAL A 281 -16.27 8.11 13.76
CA VAL A 281 -16.57 6.67 13.59
C VAL A 281 -16.39 5.97 14.94
N ALA A 282 -17.31 5.07 15.29
CA ALA A 282 -17.27 4.34 16.54
C ALA A 282 -15.90 3.68 16.77
N GLY A 283 -15.37 3.82 17.98
CA GLY A 283 -14.04 3.34 18.36
C GLY A 283 -12.87 4.26 17.96
N ALA A 284 -13.09 5.33 17.19
CA ALA A 284 -12.05 6.33 16.94
C ALA A 284 -12.00 7.35 18.10
N PRO A 285 -10.82 7.94 18.41
CA PRO A 285 -10.66 8.97 19.42
C PRO A 285 -11.56 10.19 19.10
N SER A 286 -12.48 10.52 20.01
CA SER A 286 -13.39 11.64 19.82
C SER A 286 -12.75 12.98 20.21
N THR A 287 -11.96 12.98 21.29
CA THR A 287 -11.30 14.18 21.80
C THR A 287 -9.88 14.37 21.27
N GLY A 288 -9.36 15.60 21.37
CA GLY A 288 -7.98 15.89 21.00
C GLY A 288 -6.96 15.18 21.90
N ASP A 289 -7.25 15.06 23.19
CA ASP A 289 -6.34 14.41 24.15
C ASP A 289 -6.20 12.91 23.90
N GLU A 290 -7.31 12.22 23.59
CA GLU A 290 -7.31 10.82 23.18
C GLU A 290 -6.55 10.63 21.85
N TRP A 291 -6.75 11.54 20.91
CA TRP A 291 -6.17 11.46 19.57
C TRP A 291 -4.64 11.66 19.57
N ILE A 292 -4.10 12.52 20.47
CA ILE A 292 -2.65 12.68 20.66
C ILE A 292 -2.08 11.49 21.46
N GLY A 293 -2.89 10.90 22.33
CA GLY A 293 -2.51 9.74 23.14
C GLY A 293 -2.23 8.51 22.27
N SER A 294 -1.35 7.65 22.74
CA SER A 294 -1.09 6.35 22.13
C SER A 294 -1.66 5.22 22.98
N GLY A 295 -2.04 4.10 22.33
CA GLY A 295 -2.51 2.89 23.02
C GLY A 295 -4.01 2.63 22.90
N GLY A 296 -4.78 3.51 22.21
CA GLY A 296 -6.19 3.30 21.88
C GLY A 296 -6.40 2.38 20.67
N GLY A 297 -5.36 2.15 19.88
CA GLY A 297 -5.40 1.34 18.65
C GLY A 297 -6.10 2.07 17.50
N LEU A 298 -6.58 1.28 16.54
CA LEU A 298 -7.29 1.78 15.35
C LEU A 298 -8.81 1.49 15.42
N GLY A 299 -9.37 1.68 16.59
CA GLY A 299 -10.76 1.28 16.87
C GLY A 299 -10.90 -0.23 17.10
N GLY A 300 -11.63 -0.63 18.14
CA GLY A 300 -11.91 -2.03 18.40
C GLY A 300 -11.45 -2.54 19.77
N ALA A 301 -11.85 -3.77 20.11
CA ALA A 301 -11.81 -4.33 21.45
C ALA A 301 -10.38 -4.68 21.98
N HIS A 302 -9.36 -4.79 21.11
CA HIS A 302 -8.03 -5.29 21.50
C HIS A 302 -6.89 -4.44 20.89
N PRO A 303 -6.70 -3.18 21.33
CA PRO A 303 -5.79 -2.23 20.68
C PRO A 303 -4.33 -2.69 20.64
N LEU A 304 -3.82 -3.28 21.71
CA LEU A 304 -2.44 -3.76 21.75
C LEU A 304 -2.17 -4.86 20.71
N TYR A 305 -3.11 -5.82 20.56
CA TYR A 305 -3.00 -6.87 19.55
C TYR A 305 -3.01 -6.28 18.14
N GLN A 306 -3.89 -5.31 17.86
CA GLN A 306 -3.99 -4.62 16.57
C GLN A 306 -2.67 -3.94 16.22
N VAL A 307 -2.13 -3.11 17.12
CA VAL A 307 -0.86 -2.39 16.91
C VAL A 307 0.29 -3.35 16.68
N LEU A 308 0.45 -4.40 17.49
CA LEU A 308 1.50 -5.41 17.30
C LEU A 308 1.33 -6.13 15.96
N SER A 309 0.12 -6.49 15.57
CA SER A 309 -0.14 -7.13 14.28
C SER A 309 0.19 -6.22 13.10
N ILE A 310 -0.11 -4.92 13.19
CA ILE A 310 0.25 -3.92 12.18
C ILE A 310 1.77 -3.81 12.04
N ILE A 311 2.50 -3.71 13.17
CA ILE A 311 3.96 -3.65 13.17
C ILE A 311 4.54 -4.90 12.50
N VAL A 312 4.08 -6.09 12.90
CA VAL A 312 4.53 -7.36 12.31
C VAL A 312 4.20 -7.43 10.82
N ALA A 313 2.96 -7.06 10.43
CA ALA A 313 2.52 -7.05 9.04
C ALA A 313 3.39 -6.13 8.19
N THR A 314 3.54 -4.88 8.60
CA THR A 314 4.21 -3.85 7.80
C THR A 314 5.73 -4.05 7.74
N PHE A 315 6.37 -4.38 8.86
CA PHE A 315 7.81 -4.65 8.93
C PHE A 315 8.20 -5.90 8.13
N LEU A 316 7.60 -7.05 8.44
CA LEU A 316 7.94 -8.32 7.77
C LEU A 316 7.32 -8.42 6.37
N GLY A 317 6.15 -7.82 6.16
CA GLY A 317 5.52 -7.75 4.85
C GLY A 317 6.38 -7.01 3.84
N THR A 318 6.99 -5.88 4.21
CA THR A 318 7.95 -5.17 3.35
C THR A 318 9.08 -6.09 2.89
N MET A 319 9.56 -6.99 3.74
CA MET A 319 10.58 -7.98 3.39
C MET A 319 10.06 -9.08 2.44
N GLY A 320 8.75 -9.28 2.34
CA GLY A 320 8.10 -10.29 1.51
C GLY A 320 7.43 -9.74 0.24
N LEU A 321 7.44 -8.44 -0.03
CA LEU A 321 6.77 -7.86 -1.20
C LEU A 321 7.51 -8.16 -2.51
N PRO A 322 6.91 -8.89 -3.46
CA PRO A 322 7.60 -9.34 -4.67
C PRO A 322 8.12 -8.19 -5.54
N HIS A 323 7.33 -7.15 -5.73
CA HIS A 323 7.69 -5.99 -6.57
C HIS A 323 8.87 -5.20 -5.99
N VAL A 324 8.98 -5.10 -4.67
CA VAL A 324 10.14 -4.50 -3.98
C VAL A 324 11.39 -5.37 -4.17
N LEU A 325 11.24 -6.68 -3.98
CA LEU A 325 12.34 -7.64 -4.07
C LEU A 325 12.96 -7.69 -5.45
N VAL A 326 12.13 -7.66 -6.49
CA VAL A 326 12.58 -7.72 -7.90
C VAL A 326 13.49 -6.54 -8.25
N ARG A 327 13.34 -5.40 -7.58
CA ARG A 327 14.17 -4.21 -7.76
C ARG A 327 15.63 -4.40 -7.31
N PHE A 328 15.86 -5.23 -6.32
CA PHE A 328 17.25 -5.50 -5.90
C PHE A 328 18.05 -6.28 -6.94
N TYR A 329 17.38 -7.08 -7.79
CA TYR A 329 18.03 -7.77 -8.89
C TYR A 329 18.53 -6.81 -10.00
N THR A 330 18.02 -5.58 -10.09
CA THR A 330 18.45 -4.57 -11.08
C THR A 330 19.76 -3.88 -10.72
N ASN A 331 20.22 -4.00 -9.46
CA ASN A 331 21.49 -3.44 -9.01
C ASN A 331 22.68 -4.19 -9.62
N PRO A 332 23.83 -3.52 -9.86
CA PRO A 332 25.03 -4.17 -10.38
C PRO A 332 25.58 -5.26 -9.45
N ASP A 333 25.63 -4.99 -8.16
CA ASP A 333 26.20 -5.89 -7.14
C ASP A 333 25.48 -5.78 -5.78
N GLY A 334 25.83 -6.64 -4.82
CA GLY A 334 25.23 -6.64 -3.48
C GLY A 334 25.57 -5.40 -2.64
N ARG A 335 26.71 -4.70 -2.93
CA ARG A 335 27.04 -3.43 -2.28
C ARG A 335 26.12 -2.31 -2.78
N ALA A 336 25.88 -2.26 -4.09
CA ALA A 336 24.93 -1.34 -4.69
C ALA A 336 23.51 -1.58 -4.16
N ALA A 337 23.09 -2.85 -3.99
CA ALA A 337 21.81 -3.21 -3.40
C ALA A 337 21.64 -2.66 -1.97
N ARG A 338 22.66 -2.78 -1.11
CA ARG A 338 22.66 -2.19 0.23
C ARG A 338 22.61 -0.66 0.22
N ARG A 339 23.37 -0.01 -0.66
CA ARG A 339 23.33 1.46 -0.82
C ARG A 339 21.96 1.93 -1.30
N THR A 340 21.35 1.19 -2.21
CA THR A 340 19.98 1.44 -2.67
C THR A 340 19.00 1.35 -1.50
N ALA A 341 19.03 0.28 -0.70
CA ALA A 341 18.12 0.12 0.43
C ALA A 341 18.29 1.25 1.49
N LEU A 342 19.53 1.66 1.79
CA LEU A 342 19.78 2.78 2.70
C LEU A 342 19.21 4.10 2.15
N ALA A 343 19.40 4.36 0.86
CA ALA A 343 18.85 5.56 0.23
C ALA A 343 17.31 5.54 0.21
N VAL A 344 16.69 4.36 0.00
CA VAL A 344 15.23 4.22 0.09
C VAL A 344 14.72 4.56 1.49
N ILE A 345 15.37 4.08 2.55
CA ILE A 345 14.98 4.42 3.94
C ILE A 345 14.94 5.94 4.12
N ALA A 346 15.99 6.66 3.69
CA ALA A 346 16.02 8.13 3.80
C ALA A 346 14.89 8.80 2.98
N LEU A 347 14.66 8.36 1.75
CA LEU A 347 13.61 8.91 0.89
C LEU A 347 12.20 8.65 1.45
N LEU A 348 11.95 7.46 2.01
CA LEU A 348 10.67 7.12 2.64
C LEU A 348 10.45 7.92 3.92
N SER A 349 11.48 8.06 4.77
CA SER A 349 11.39 8.85 6.02
C SER A 349 11.01 10.31 5.73
N VAL A 350 11.64 10.92 4.72
CA VAL A 350 11.29 12.28 4.28
C VAL A 350 9.85 12.33 3.75
N PHE A 351 9.46 11.36 2.93
CA PHE A 351 8.12 11.36 2.35
C PHE A 351 7.04 11.23 3.42
N TYR A 352 7.14 10.27 4.35
CA TYR A 352 6.08 9.98 5.32
C TYR A 352 5.83 11.10 6.34
N ALA A 353 6.77 12.05 6.50
CA ALA A 353 6.51 13.25 7.30
C ALA A 353 5.33 14.06 6.74
N PHE A 354 5.18 14.14 5.42
CA PHE A 354 4.16 14.98 4.81
C PHE A 354 2.72 14.42 4.90
N PRO A 355 2.42 13.15 4.56
CA PRO A 355 1.07 12.62 4.78
C PRO A 355 0.70 12.58 6.26
N THR A 356 1.67 12.42 7.19
CA THR A 356 1.42 12.57 8.62
C THR A 356 0.96 13.99 8.96
N LEU A 357 1.68 15.03 8.51
CA LEU A 357 1.26 16.43 8.68
C LEU A 357 -0.11 16.69 8.05
N MET A 358 -0.34 16.18 6.84
CA MET A 358 -1.62 16.32 6.17
C MET A 358 -2.78 15.71 6.98
N GLY A 359 -2.56 14.57 7.65
CA GLY A 359 -3.54 13.96 8.53
C GLY A 359 -3.84 14.80 9.77
N VAL A 360 -2.81 15.40 10.38
CA VAL A 360 -2.98 16.35 11.50
C VAL A 360 -3.84 17.53 11.09
N PHE A 361 -3.52 18.14 9.94
CA PHE A 361 -4.27 19.29 9.45
C PHE A 361 -5.66 18.91 8.97
N ALA A 362 -5.87 17.69 8.44
CA ALA A 362 -7.20 17.23 8.05
C ALA A 362 -8.17 17.18 9.23
N ARG A 363 -7.71 16.75 10.40
CA ARG A 363 -8.54 16.77 11.63
C ARG A 363 -8.96 18.19 12.02
N LEU A 364 -8.12 19.19 11.75
CA LEU A 364 -8.40 20.59 12.05
C LEU A 364 -9.29 21.28 11.01
N TYR A 365 -8.98 21.10 9.73
CA TYR A 365 -9.58 21.88 8.64
C TYR A 365 -10.69 21.15 7.86
N VAL A 366 -10.78 19.82 7.96
CA VAL A 366 -11.82 19.00 7.31
C VAL A 366 -12.38 17.93 8.27
N PRO A 367 -12.78 18.31 9.50
CA PRO A 367 -13.18 17.36 10.52
C PRO A 367 -14.43 16.54 10.12
N GLN A 368 -15.26 17.04 9.20
CA GLN A 368 -16.40 16.32 8.65
C GLN A 368 -16.05 14.96 8.01
N LEU A 369 -14.79 14.72 7.66
CA LEU A 369 -14.35 13.42 7.15
C LEU A 369 -14.23 12.34 8.24
N LEU A 370 -14.27 12.74 9.52
CA LEU A 370 -14.21 11.82 10.66
C LEU A 370 -15.48 10.95 10.79
N ILE A 371 -16.61 11.39 10.22
CA ILE A 371 -17.89 10.62 10.20
C ILE A 371 -17.99 9.67 9.01
N THR A 372 -17.01 9.64 8.11
CA THR A 372 -17.04 8.78 6.92
C THR A 372 -16.19 7.54 7.13
N GLY A 373 -16.57 6.40 6.55
CA GLY A 373 -15.75 5.19 6.47
C GLY A 373 -14.44 5.42 5.74
N THR A 374 -14.37 6.42 4.86
CA THR A 374 -13.21 6.70 4.00
C THR A 374 -12.64 8.10 4.24
N ALA A 375 -11.65 8.24 5.13
CA ALA A 375 -10.90 9.48 5.29
C ALA A 375 -9.76 9.66 4.26
N ASP A 376 -9.62 8.72 3.31
CA ASP A 376 -8.59 8.75 2.27
C ASP A 376 -8.67 9.98 1.35
N ALA A 377 -9.83 10.66 1.33
CA ALA A 377 -10.02 11.93 0.61
C ALA A 377 -9.30 13.13 1.24
N ALA A 378 -8.83 13.02 2.47
CA ALA A 378 -8.30 14.15 3.25
C ALA A 378 -7.22 14.95 2.51
N VAL A 379 -6.22 14.27 1.92
CA VAL A 379 -5.13 14.92 1.17
C VAL A 379 -5.63 15.73 -0.03
N LEU A 380 -6.70 15.26 -0.66
CA LEU A 380 -7.25 15.87 -1.87
C LEU A 380 -8.12 17.11 -1.56
N LEU A 381 -8.89 17.05 -0.49
CA LEU A 381 -9.88 18.08 -0.14
C LEU A 381 -9.28 19.21 0.71
N MET A 382 -8.34 18.86 1.60
CA MET A 382 -7.82 19.80 2.59
C MET A 382 -7.19 21.07 2.01
N PRO A 383 -6.41 21.07 0.90
CA PRO A 383 -5.82 22.32 0.41
C PRO A 383 -6.86 23.37 0.02
N GLN A 384 -8.00 22.97 -0.53
CA GLN A 384 -9.09 23.90 -0.87
C GLN A 384 -9.91 24.32 0.35
N ALA A 385 -10.05 23.45 1.34
CA ALA A 385 -10.78 23.76 2.56
C ALA A 385 -10.02 24.76 3.45
N ALA A 386 -8.68 24.61 3.53
CA ALA A 386 -7.85 25.46 4.40
C ALA A 386 -7.34 26.74 3.71
N ILE A 387 -7.24 26.76 2.39
CA ILE A 387 -6.65 27.87 1.63
C ILE A 387 -7.65 28.35 0.58
N ALA A 388 -8.20 29.56 0.81
CA ALA A 388 -9.17 30.14 -0.09
C ALA A 388 -8.57 30.55 -1.45
N GLY A 389 -9.41 30.54 -2.49
CA GLY A 389 -9.09 31.07 -3.82
C GLY A 389 -8.16 30.19 -4.67
N MET A 390 -7.47 30.83 -5.62
CA MET A 390 -6.62 30.16 -6.62
C MET A 390 -5.45 29.35 -6.00
N PRO A 391 -4.75 29.79 -4.95
CA PRO A 391 -3.67 29.00 -4.36
C PRO A 391 -4.13 27.63 -3.83
N GLY A 392 -5.26 27.57 -3.12
CA GLY A 392 -5.84 26.32 -2.65
C GLY A 392 -6.23 25.38 -3.78
N GLN A 393 -6.81 25.92 -4.86
CA GLN A 393 -7.16 25.14 -6.06
C GLN A 393 -5.92 24.56 -6.76
N LEU A 394 -4.84 25.34 -6.87
CA LEU A 394 -3.57 24.87 -7.46
C LEU A 394 -2.94 23.75 -6.62
N MET A 395 -2.97 23.88 -5.29
CA MET A 395 -2.43 22.85 -4.39
C MET A 395 -3.27 21.59 -4.42
N ALA A 396 -4.59 21.67 -4.50
CA ALA A 396 -5.46 20.52 -4.67
C ALA A 396 -5.23 19.81 -6.01
N ALA A 397 -5.08 20.58 -7.10
CA ALA A 397 -4.74 20.03 -8.41
C ALA A 397 -3.37 19.34 -8.41
N LEU A 398 -2.38 19.92 -7.72
CA LEU A 398 -1.06 19.32 -7.54
C LEU A 398 -1.14 18.02 -6.70
N ALA A 399 -1.91 18.00 -5.61
CA ALA A 399 -2.15 16.81 -4.81
C ALA A 399 -2.82 15.70 -5.63
N ALA A 400 -3.78 16.06 -6.48
CA ALA A 400 -4.42 15.12 -7.41
C ALA A 400 -3.42 14.50 -8.41
N ALA A 401 -2.52 15.32 -9.00
CA ALA A 401 -1.46 14.82 -9.87
C ALA A 401 -0.51 13.86 -9.13
N GLY A 402 -0.17 14.16 -7.87
CA GLY A 402 0.61 13.29 -7.01
C GLY A 402 -0.09 11.95 -6.71
N ALA A 403 -1.39 11.97 -6.46
CA ALA A 403 -2.20 10.78 -6.22
C ALA A 403 -2.21 9.85 -7.45
N ILE A 404 -2.48 10.37 -8.64
CA ILE A 404 -2.42 9.58 -9.90
C ILE A 404 -1.01 9.02 -10.11
N ALA A 405 0.04 9.81 -9.86
CA ALA A 405 1.41 9.30 -9.95
C ALA A 405 1.67 8.16 -8.94
N ALA A 406 1.04 8.19 -7.75
CA ALA A 406 1.15 7.11 -6.77
C ALA A 406 0.51 5.81 -7.30
N PHE A 407 -0.69 5.89 -7.84
CA PHE A 407 -1.39 4.73 -8.38
C PHE A 407 -0.63 4.13 -9.57
N LEU A 408 -0.22 4.96 -10.52
CA LEU A 408 0.50 4.52 -11.72
C LEU A 408 1.86 3.89 -11.39
N ALA A 409 2.62 4.48 -10.45
CA ALA A 409 3.94 4.00 -10.07
C ALA A 409 3.89 2.60 -9.44
N THR A 410 3.06 2.44 -8.42
CA THR A 410 2.93 1.18 -7.68
C THR A 410 2.32 0.10 -8.56
N SER A 411 1.26 0.42 -9.31
CA SER A 411 0.64 -0.54 -10.23
C SER A 411 1.60 -1.02 -11.32
N SER A 412 2.46 -0.13 -11.86
CA SER A 412 3.45 -0.53 -12.87
C SER A 412 4.46 -1.54 -12.31
N GLY A 413 4.94 -1.36 -11.09
CA GLY A 413 5.88 -2.28 -10.46
C GLY A 413 5.25 -3.63 -10.10
N LEU A 414 4.04 -3.60 -9.55
CA LEU A 414 3.26 -4.82 -9.28
C LEU A 414 3.02 -5.61 -10.56
N LEU A 415 2.62 -4.93 -11.63
CA LEU A 415 2.34 -5.57 -12.92
C LEU A 415 3.61 -6.15 -13.56
N VAL A 416 4.76 -5.47 -13.47
CA VAL A 416 6.05 -6.02 -13.93
C VAL A 416 6.38 -7.30 -13.18
N SER A 417 6.12 -7.37 -11.87
CA SER A 417 6.38 -8.57 -11.07
C SER A 417 5.47 -9.73 -11.44
N VAL A 418 4.17 -9.48 -11.66
CA VAL A 418 3.23 -10.49 -12.17
C VAL A 418 3.63 -10.95 -13.57
N ALA A 419 3.90 -10.01 -14.47
CA ALA A 419 4.27 -10.32 -15.85
C ALA A 419 5.59 -11.11 -15.91
N GLY A 420 6.57 -10.74 -15.09
CA GLY A 420 7.85 -11.45 -14.98
C GLY A 420 7.65 -12.89 -14.51
N ALA A 421 6.92 -13.10 -13.40
CA ALA A 421 6.65 -14.42 -12.86
C ALA A 421 5.86 -15.31 -13.84
N LEU A 422 4.76 -14.80 -14.41
CA LEU A 422 3.97 -15.57 -15.38
C LEU A 422 4.73 -15.88 -16.68
N ALA A 423 5.52 -14.92 -17.18
CA ALA A 423 6.29 -15.10 -18.40
C ALA A 423 7.38 -16.17 -18.24
N THR A 424 8.09 -16.17 -17.10
CA THR A 424 9.20 -17.10 -16.85
C THR A 424 8.76 -18.49 -16.38
N ASP A 425 7.66 -18.56 -15.63
CA ASP A 425 7.30 -19.78 -14.91
C ASP A 425 6.11 -20.54 -15.55
N VAL A 426 5.27 -19.86 -16.34
CA VAL A 426 4.13 -20.46 -17.05
C VAL A 426 4.33 -20.47 -18.56
N LEU A 427 4.92 -19.42 -19.11
CA LEU A 427 5.17 -19.26 -20.55
C LEU A 427 6.63 -19.60 -20.88
N ARG A 428 7.10 -19.24 -22.07
CA ARG A 428 8.42 -19.60 -22.55
C ARG A 428 9.53 -18.55 -22.29
N GLY A 429 9.26 -17.52 -21.47
CA GLY A 429 10.20 -16.48 -21.08
C GLY A 429 10.59 -15.48 -22.19
N ARG A 430 9.83 -15.41 -23.27
CA ARG A 430 10.08 -14.45 -24.38
C ARG A 430 9.46 -13.09 -24.08
N VAL A 431 9.92 -12.03 -24.75
CA VAL A 431 9.33 -10.68 -24.63
C VAL A 431 7.83 -10.67 -24.98
N ARG A 432 7.40 -11.46 -25.97
CA ARG A 432 5.99 -11.60 -26.32
C ARG A 432 5.17 -12.19 -25.15
N ASP A 433 5.73 -13.18 -24.49
CA ASP A 433 5.08 -13.85 -23.35
C ASP A 433 4.95 -12.89 -22.16
N PHE A 434 5.97 -12.05 -21.90
CA PHE A 434 5.89 -10.99 -20.91
C PHE A 434 4.77 -9.99 -21.20
N ARG A 435 4.61 -9.58 -22.47
CA ARG A 435 3.53 -8.68 -22.89
C ARG A 435 2.15 -9.29 -22.68
N THR A 436 1.97 -10.56 -23.04
CA THR A 436 0.72 -11.29 -22.82
C THR A 436 0.42 -11.44 -21.31
N ALA A 437 1.42 -11.78 -20.52
CA ALA A 437 1.30 -11.87 -19.06
C ALA A 437 0.94 -10.51 -18.42
N ALA A 438 1.49 -9.40 -18.93
CA ALA A 438 1.15 -8.05 -18.49
C ALA A 438 -0.32 -7.67 -18.80
N LEU A 439 -0.83 -8.04 -19.97
CA LEU A 439 -2.24 -7.83 -20.31
C LEU A 439 -3.17 -8.56 -19.34
N ILE A 440 -2.91 -9.85 -19.10
CA ILE A 440 -3.71 -10.68 -18.18
C ILE A 440 -3.60 -10.15 -16.74
N GLY A 441 -2.38 -9.94 -16.25
CA GLY A 441 -2.11 -9.51 -14.87
C GLY A 441 -2.66 -8.11 -14.55
N GLY A 442 -2.71 -7.22 -15.53
CA GLY A 442 -3.27 -5.87 -15.37
C GLY A 442 -4.80 -5.83 -15.42
N ALA A 443 -5.44 -6.72 -16.18
CA ALA A 443 -6.89 -6.79 -16.27
C ALA A 443 -7.53 -7.56 -15.08
N LEU A 444 -6.84 -8.57 -14.55
CA LEU A 444 -7.35 -9.47 -13.51
C LEU A 444 -7.82 -8.75 -12.23
N PRO A 445 -7.16 -7.68 -11.71
CA PRO A 445 -7.61 -6.97 -10.52
C PRO A 445 -8.84 -6.07 -10.72
N LEU A 446 -9.22 -5.74 -11.96
CA LEU A 446 -10.32 -4.80 -12.24
C LEU A 446 -11.66 -5.21 -11.62
N PRO A 447 -12.16 -6.45 -11.83
CA PRO A 447 -13.41 -6.88 -11.21
C PRO A 447 -13.38 -6.80 -9.68
N LEU A 448 -12.24 -7.18 -9.07
CA LEU A 448 -12.06 -7.11 -7.62
C LEU A 448 -12.06 -5.66 -7.11
N ALA A 449 -11.41 -4.74 -7.83
CA ALA A 449 -11.37 -3.33 -7.48
C ALA A 449 -12.76 -2.67 -7.55
N LEU A 450 -13.58 -3.08 -8.50
CA LEU A 450 -14.95 -2.60 -8.64
C LEU A 450 -15.88 -3.18 -7.54
N ALA A 451 -15.69 -4.45 -7.20
CA ALA A 451 -16.47 -5.11 -6.14
C ALA A 451 -16.13 -4.59 -4.73
N ALA A 452 -14.85 -4.25 -4.48
CA ALA A 452 -14.34 -3.81 -3.17
C ALA A 452 -14.31 -2.27 -3.02
N SER A 453 -15.12 -1.53 -3.78
CA SER A 453 -15.07 -0.06 -3.87
C SER A 453 -15.32 0.70 -2.55
N THR A 454 -15.88 0.05 -1.54
CA THR A 454 -16.29 0.65 -0.26
C THR A 454 -15.26 0.53 0.87
N LEU A 455 -14.15 -0.19 0.64
CA LEU A 455 -13.16 -0.48 1.69
C LEU A 455 -12.05 0.58 1.76
N GLU A 456 -11.58 0.89 2.97
CA GLU A 456 -10.44 1.80 3.19
C GLU A 456 -9.15 1.29 2.53
N LEU A 457 -8.45 2.17 1.81
CA LEU A 457 -7.24 1.84 1.06
C LEU A 457 -6.13 1.29 1.97
N SER A 458 -5.94 1.90 3.14
CA SER A 458 -4.87 1.50 4.07
C SER A 458 -5.12 0.15 4.71
N ARG A 459 -6.37 -0.17 5.04
CA ARG A 459 -6.75 -1.47 5.59
C ARG A 459 -6.51 -2.59 4.57
N ASN A 460 -6.91 -2.37 3.32
CA ASN A 460 -6.67 -3.31 2.24
C ASN A 460 -5.17 -3.59 2.03
N VAL A 461 -4.36 -2.53 2.01
CA VAL A 461 -2.91 -2.67 1.89
C VAL A 461 -2.31 -3.39 3.11
N GLY A 462 -2.77 -3.10 4.33
CA GLY A 462 -2.34 -3.79 5.55
C GLY A 462 -2.55 -5.31 5.49
N LEU A 463 -3.70 -5.77 4.95
CA LEU A 463 -3.98 -7.19 4.74
C LEU A 463 -3.03 -7.83 3.72
N VAL A 464 -2.73 -7.15 2.63
CA VAL A 464 -1.75 -7.64 1.64
C VAL A 464 -0.36 -7.77 2.24
N PHE A 465 0.06 -6.81 3.09
CA PHE A 465 1.31 -6.90 3.84
C PHE A 465 1.30 -8.10 4.80
N ALA A 466 0.19 -8.38 5.47
CA ALA A 466 0.06 -9.56 6.33
C ALA A 466 0.22 -10.87 5.54
N VAL A 467 -0.35 -10.96 4.33
CA VAL A 467 -0.16 -12.13 3.44
C VAL A 467 1.32 -12.26 3.03
N ALA A 468 1.96 -11.17 2.61
CA ALA A 468 3.38 -11.18 2.25
C ALA A 468 4.29 -11.54 3.44
N ALA A 469 3.98 -11.01 4.64
CA ALA A 469 4.68 -11.31 5.88
C ALA A 469 4.56 -12.78 6.30
N SER A 470 3.41 -13.40 6.02
CA SER A 470 3.12 -14.80 6.41
C SER A 470 3.56 -15.83 5.37
N THR A 471 4.01 -15.41 4.20
CA THR A 471 4.36 -16.28 3.08
C THR A 471 5.82 -16.10 2.63
N LEU A 472 6.07 -15.07 1.84
CA LEU A 472 7.38 -14.86 1.22
C LEU A 472 8.45 -14.42 2.21
N CYS A 473 8.10 -13.68 3.27
CA CYS A 473 9.09 -13.24 4.27
C CYS A 473 9.73 -14.44 5.00
N PRO A 474 8.99 -15.40 5.60
CA PRO A 474 9.58 -16.59 6.21
C PRO A 474 10.43 -17.41 5.23
N LEU A 475 9.95 -17.57 4.00
CA LEU A 475 10.67 -18.29 2.95
C LEU A 475 12.01 -17.63 2.62
N LEU A 476 12.06 -16.31 2.50
CA LEU A 476 13.27 -15.56 2.20
C LEU A 476 14.24 -15.57 3.39
N VAL A 477 13.76 -15.27 4.59
CA VAL A 477 14.61 -15.23 5.79
C VAL A 477 15.22 -16.59 6.05
N LEU A 478 14.43 -17.66 6.09
CA LEU A 478 14.95 -19.02 6.30
C LEU A 478 15.77 -19.52 5.10
N GLY A 479 15.36 -19.20 3.87
CA GLY A 479 16.10 -19.55 2.66
C GLY A 479 17.49 -18.96 2.60
N ILE A 480 17.66 -17.72 3.04
CA ILE A 480 18.93 -17.01 3.06
C ILE A 480 19.80 -17.42 4.26
N TRP A 481 19.22 -17.55 5.45
CA TRP A 481 19.99 -17.63 6.68
C TRP A 481 20.01 -19.02 7.34
N TRP A 482 19.08 -19.91 6.99
CA TRP A 482 19.01 -21.24 7.61
C TRP A 482 19.28 -22.37 6.60
N ARG A 483 20.37 -23.09 6.80
CA ARG A 483 20.80 -24.21 5.93
C ARG A 483 19.85 -25.42 5.97
N GLY A 484 19.08 -25.56 7.04
CA GLY A 484 18.17 -26.69 7.27
C GLY A 484 16.84 -26.63 6.53
N LEU A 485 16.58 -25.56 5.75
CA LEU A 485 15.34 -25.43 5.00
C LEU A 485 15.27 -26.46 3.86
N THR A 486 14.14 -27.15 3.77
CA THR A 486 13.82 -28.12 2.70
C THR A 486 12.70 -27.58 1.80
N ALA A 487 12.59 -28.09 0.58
CA ALA A 487 11.51 -27.71 -0.34
C ALA A 487 10.12 -28.04 0.22
N ALA A 488 9.97 -29.22 0.87
CA ALA A 488 8.72 -29.63 1.50
C ALA A 488 8.35 -28.69 2.67
N GLY A 489 9.33 -28.35 3.54
CA GLY A 489 9.11 -27.42 4.64
C GLY A 489 8.71 -26.02 4.14
N ALA A 490 9.37 -25.54 3.07
CA ALA A 490 9.04 -24.27 2.44
C ALA A 490 7.60 -24.24 1.90
N VAL A 491 7.16 -25.30 1.20
CA VAL A 491 5.78 -25.39 0.68
C VAL A 491 4.77 -25.46 1.83
N CYS A 492 5.00 -26.29 2.85
CA CYS A 492 4.11 -26.38 4.00
C CYS A 492 3.95 -25.03 4.73
N GLY A 493 5.05 -24.29 4.95
CA GLY A 493 5.00 -22.99 5.59
C GLY A 493 4.32 -21.93 4.74
N LEU A 494 4.58 -21.90 3.42
CA LEU A 494 3.87 -21.01 2.48
C LEU A 494 2.36 -21.26 2.51
N LEU A 495 1.93 -22.52 2.49
CA LEU A 495 0.52 -22.89 2.53
C LEU A 495 -0.11 -22.53 3.89
N ALA A 496 0.54 -22.88 5.00
CA ALA A 496 0.01 -22.57 6.33
C ALA A 496 -0.16 -21.06 6.56
N GLY A 497 0.88 -20.27 6.27
CA GLY A 497 0.81 -18.82 6.39
C GLY A 497 -0.15 -18.19 5.38
N GLY A 498 -0.13 -18.67 4.14
CA GLY A 498 -0.98 -18.18 3.06
C GLY A 498 -2.45 -18.48 3.27
N ILE A 499 -2.82 -19.67 3.73
CA ILE A 499 -4.21 -20.02 4.06
C ILE A 499 -4.69 -19.21 5.26
N ALA A 500 -3.87 -19.13 6.33
CA ALA A 500 -4.25 -18.41 7.55
C ALA A 500 -4.48 -16.92 7.28
N SER A 501 -3.53 -16.24 6.62
CA SER A 501 -3.64 -14.81 6.30
C SER A 501 -4.58 -14.53 5.13
N GLY A 502 -4.63 -15.40 4.13
CA GLY A 502 -5.49 -15.26 2.96
C GLY A 502 -6.97 -15.48 3.29
N ALA A 503 -7.30 -16.46 4.15
CA ALA A 503 -8.66 -16.63 4.64
C ALA A 503 -9.12 -15.44 5.46
N ALA A 504 -8.27 -14.90 6.35
CA ALA A 504 -8.54 -13.69 7.10
C ALA A 504 -8.80 -12.49 6.17
N ALA A 505 -7.94 -12.28 5.16
CA ALA A 505 -8.13 -11.24 4.16
C ALA A 505 -9.42 -11.43 3.36
N ALA A 506 -9.75 -12.65 2.93
CA ALA A 506 -10.98 -12.94 2.20
C ALA A 506 -12.23 -12.69 3.03
N LEU A 507 -12.23 -13.09 4.30
CA LEU A 507 -13.33 -12.80 5.24
C LEU A 507 -13.53 -11.30 5.39
N THR A 508 -12.45 -10.52 5.51
CA THR A 508 -12.52 -9.06 5.60
C THR A 508 -13.02 -8.42 4.32
N LEU A 509 -12.60 -8.91 3.14
CA LEU A 509 -12.97 -8.34 1.85
C LEU A 509 -14.41 -8.66 1.42
N VAL A 510 -14.89 -9.88 1.73
CA VAL A 510 -16.22 -10.36 1.30
C VAL A 510 -17.30 -10.05 2.33
N GLY A 511 -16.95 -10.05 3.62
CA GLY A 511 -17.92 -9.95 4.70
C GLY A 511 -18.31 -8.53 5.08
N GLY A 512 -17.57 -7.49 4.65
CA GLY A 512 -17.70 -6.17 5.30
C GLY A 512 -17.85 -6.44 6.78
N LEU A 513 -16.79 -6.81 7.49
CA LEU A 513 -16.87 -7.30 8.86
C LEU A 513 -17.51 -6.24 9.76
N ASP A 514 -18.82 -6.20 9.75
CA ASP A 514 -19.58 -5.68 10.87
C ASP A 514 -19.28 -6.59 12.05
N ASP A 515 -18.92 -5.99 13.18
CA ASP A 515 -18.80 -6.68 14.48
C ASP A 515 -20.05 -7.53 14.79
N THR A 516 -21.15 -7.30 14.08
CA THR A 516 -22.40 -8.05 14.16
C THR A 516 -22.33 -9.51 13.69
N LEU A 517 -21.44 -9.84 12.71
CA LEU A 517 -21.32 -11.21 12.17
C LEU A 517 -20.26 -12.04 12.87
N LEU A 518 -19.13 -11.45 13.25
CA LEU A 518 -18.01 -12.19 13.86
C LEU A 518 -17.70 -11.77 15.29
N GLY A 519 -18.09 -10.59 15.77
CA GLY A 519 -17.86 -10.02 17.10
C GLY A 519 -16.62 -10.49 17.90
N GLY A 520 -16.02 -9.62 18.69
CA GLY A 520 -14.93 -10.00 19.59
C GLY A 520 -13.65 -10.49 18.90
N TRP A 521 -12.99 -11.52 19.45
CA TRP A 521 -11.70 -12.04 18.95
C TRP A 521 -11.70 -12.52 17.49
N PRO A 522 -12.71 -13.22 16.96
CA PRO A 522 -12.72 -13.63 15.55
C PRO A 522 -12.61 -12.45 14.57
N ALA A 523 -13.32 -11.35 14.83
CA ALA A 523 -13.25 -10.14 14.01
C ALA A 523 -11.84 -9.51 14.03
N VAL A 524 -11.24 -9.42 15.22
CA VAL A 524 -9.87 -8.88 15.39
C VAL A 524 -8.83 -9.74 14.69
N LEU A 525 -8.93 -11.07 14.82
CA LEU A 525 -8.02 -12.00 14.14
C LEU A 525 -8.14 -11.91 12.61
N ALA A 526 -9.34 -11.77 12.07
CA ALA A 526 -9.57 -11.61 10.64
C ALA A 526 -9.04 -10.26 10.13
N GLY A 527 -9.30 -9.17 10.85
CA GLY A 527 -8.83 -7.83 10.47
C GLY A 527 -7.31 -7.63 10.60
N TYR A 528 -6.66 -8.33 11.55
CA TYR A 528 -5.25 -8.17 11.89
C TYR A 528 -4.51 -9.52 12.03
N PRO A 529 -4.36 -10.31 10.94
CA PRO A 529 -3.92 -11.70 11.01
C PRO A 529 -2.42 -11.89 11.27
N ALA A 530 -1.57 -10.89 11.07
CA ALA A 530 -0.12 -11.09 11.00
C ALA A 530 0.48 -11.61 12.30
N MET A 531 -0.04 -11.20 13.46
CA MET A 531 0.50 -11.59 14.76
C MET A 531 0.41 -13.11 15.03
N PHE A 532 -0.57 -13.80 14.44
CA PHE A 532 -0.67 -15.25 14.54
C PHE A 532 -0.19 -15.99 13.28
N SER A 533 -0.48 -15.46 12.08
CA SER A 533 -0.19 -16.15 10.82
C SER A 533 1.30 -16.18 10.47
N VAL A 534 2.06 -15.14 10.86
CA VAL A 534 3.51 -15.10 10.65
C VAL A 534 4.25 -16.12 11.52
N PRO A 535 4.07 -16.15 12.85
CA PRO A 535 4.66 -17.21 13.67
C PRO A 535 4.26 -18.61 13.22
N LEU A 536 3.00 -18.83 12.85
CA LEU A 536 2.52 -20.08 12.31
C LEU A 536 3.34 -20.51 11.08
N ALA A 537 3.55 -19.61 10.12
CA ALA A 537 4.32 -19.90 8.91
C ALA A 537 5.76 -20.29 9.24
N PHE A 538 6.45 -19.54 10.13
CA PHE A 538 7.80 -19.88 10.56
C PHE A 538 7.87 -21.23 11.27
N VAL A 539 6.97 -21.49 12.21
CA VAL A 539 6.94 -22.76 12.97
C VAL A 539 6.70 -23.94 12.05
N VAL A 540 5.68 -23.88 11.19
CA VAL A 540 5.37 -24.96 10.24
C VAL A 540 6.53 -25.20 9.29
N MET A 541 7.14 -24.11 8.74
CA MET A 541 8.28 -24.22 7.84
C MET A 541 9.49 -24.89 8.49
N ILE A 542 9.80 -24.53 9.75
CA ILE A 542 10.91 -25.10 10.51
C ILE A 542 10.62 -26.55 10.88
N VAL A 543 9.44 -26.85 11.42
CA VAL A 543 9.08 -28.23 11.85
C VAL A 543 9.05 -29.18 10.67
N ALA A 544 8.36 -28.83 9.58
CA ALA A 544 8.31 -29.65 8.39
C ALA A 544 9.70 -29.86 7.76
N SER A 545 10.57 -28.84 7.77
CA SER A 545 11.96 -28.97 7.29
C SER A 545 12.79 -29.90 8.18
N ARG A 546 12.59 -29.90 9.51
CA ARG A 546 13.27 -30.82 10.41
C ARG A 546 12.84 -32.27 10.19
N ILE A 547 11.56 -32.51 9.92
CA ILE A 547 11.02 -33.81 9.60
C ILE A 547 11.57 -34.35 8.27
N THR A 548 11.72 -33.45 7.28
CA THR A 548 12.19 -33.80 5.93
C THR A 548 13.69 -33.53 5.72
N ARG A 549 14.50 -33.55 6.77
CA ARG A 549 15.91 -33.15 6.74
C ARG A 549 16.76 -33.91 5.71
N ALA A 550 16.42 -35.16 5.39
CA ALA A 550 17.09 -35.93 4.36
C ALA A 550 16.96 -35.33 2.93
N ALA A 551 15.98 -34.45 2.70
CA ALA A 551 15.75 -33.81 1.43
C ALA A 551 16.50 -32.45 1.27
N ILE A 552 17.48 -32.14 2.14
CA ILE A 552 18.33 -30.97 1.98
C ILE A 552 19.21 -31.15 0.73
N PRO A 553 19.24 -30.17 -0.21
CA PRO A 553 20.07 -30.29 -1.41
C PRO A 553 21.57 -30.43 -1.08
N ALA A 554 22.26 -31.31 -1.78
CA ALA A 554 23.70 -31.62 -1.54
C ALA A 554 24.60 -30.39 -1.77
N ASP A 555 24.23 -29.47 -2.67
CA ASP A 555 24.99 -28.27 -3.02
C ASP A 555 24.71 -27.05 -2.11
N THR A 556 23.93 -27.24 -1.03
CA THR A 556 23.53 -26.17 -0.10
C THR A 556 24.71 -25.29 0.35
N SER A 557 25.87 -25.90 0.64
CA SER A 557 27.06 -25.16 1.10
C SER A 557 27.59 -24.21 0.01
N ARG A 558 27.56 -24.62 -1.26
CA ARG A 558 27.97 -23.81 -2.41
C ARG A 558 26.99 -22.66 -2.66
N VAL A 559 25.70 -22.93 -2.56
CA VAL A 559 24.64 -21.92 -2.68
C VAL A 559 24.78 -20.85 -1.60
N PHE A 560 25.03 -21.26 -0.34
CA PHE A 560 25.26 -20.33 0.77
C PHE A 560 26.52 -19.50 0.57
N ALA A 561 27.64 -20.11 0.15
CA ALA A 561 28.86 -19.39 -0.15
C ALA A 561 28.61 -18.29 -1.20
N ARG A 562 27.88 -18.61 -2.27
CA ARG A 562 27.52 -17.65 -3.32
C ARG A 562 26.69 -16.47 -2.79
N MET A 563 25.71 -16.71 -1.92
CA MET A 563 24.86 -15.63 -1.37
C MET A 563 25.58 -14.73 -0.36
N HIS A 564 26.54 -15.27 0.42
CA HIS A 564 27.15 -14.55 1.53
C HIS A 564 28.55 -14.01 1.25
N LEU A 565 29.30 -14.63 0.33
CA LEU A 565 30.63 -14.13 -0.01
C LEU A 565 30.56 -12.94 -0.98
N PRO A 566 31.48 -11.97 -0.83
CA PRO A 566 31.57 -10.83 -1.76
C PRO A 566 31.87 -11.29 -3.20
N GLU A 567 31.30 -10.58 -4.16
CA GLU A 567 31.46 -10.84 -5.61
C GLU A 567 32.94 -10.81 -6.05
N ARG A 568 33.81 -10.08 -5.35
CA ARG A 568 35.26 -9.97 -5.63
C ARG A 568 36.00 -11.31 -5.58
N LEU A 569 35.43 -12.32 -4.94
CA LEU A 569 36.01 -13.65 -4.83
C LEU A 569 35.69 -14.55 -6.03
N GLY A 570 35.09 -14.01 -7.10
CA GLY A 570 34.85 -14.70 -8.36
C GLY A 570 33.80 -15.82 -8.33
N MET A 571 33.03 -15.94 -7.25
CA MET A 571 31.99 -16.97 -7.11
C MET A 571 30.63 -16.57 -7.69
N SER A 572 30.51 -15.34 -8.21
CA SER A 572 29.29 -14.85 -8.85
C SER A 572 29.33 -15.21 -10.34
N VAL A 573 28.59 -16.23 -10.74
CA VAL A 573 28.31 -16.51 -12.16
C VAL A 573 27.01 -15.80 -12.52
N GLU A 574 26.99 -14.96 -13.54
CA GLU A 574 25.74 -14.45 -14.09
C GLU A 574 24.99 -15.61 -14.76
N ARG A 575 23.75 -15.84 -14.33
CA ARG A 575 22.86 -16.75 -15.06
C ARG A 575 22.44 -16.08 -16.37
N VAL A 576 22.58 -16.79 -17.46
CA VAL A 576 22.02 -16.38 -18.76
C VAL A 576 20.55 -16.81 -18.79
N PRO A 577 19.60 -15.95 -19.23
CA PRO A 577 18.21 -16.35 -19.39
C PRO A 577 18.12 -17.51 -20.38
N GLY A 578 17.68 -18.68 -19.90
CA GLY A 578 17.50 -19.87 -20.75
C GLY A 578 18.38 -21.08 -20.39
N ASP A 579 19.28 -20.98 -19.39
CA ASP A 579 20.01 -22.13 -18.82
C ASP A 579 19.28 -22.78 -17.64
#